data_ccc1163e60085087a29823e5fb483706
#
_entry.id   ccc1163e60085087a29823e5fb483706
#
_cell.length_a   1.000
_cell.length_b   1.000
_cell.length_c   1.000
_cell.angle_alpha   90.00
_cell.angle_beta   90.00
_cell.angle_gamma   90.00
#
_symmetry.space_group_name_H-M   'P 1'
#
loop_
_entity.id
_entity.type
_entity.pdbx_description
1 polymer ?
#
loop_
_entity_poly.entity_id
_entity_poly.type
_entity_poly.pdbx_seq_one_letter_code
_entity_poly.pdbx_strand_id
1 'polypeptide(L)'
;MKRFAIIALFFVLAIACGRKDKGFMPERLLSEQEMIAVMTDVQFIEADINQQKSQERERTFSDTVMFTAQDFVKLSRNYYNQLFEHYGITDSIFAQNMRYYTERPAVLERIMDSVLQRLTSGAPLPTNH
;
A
#
# COMPACT_ATOMS: atom_id res chain seq x y z
N MET A 1 -2.20 -3.00 55.97
CA MET A 1 -2.55 -1.82 55.13
C MET A 1 -1.66 -1.66 53.91
N LYS A 2 -0.35 -1.84 53.98
CA LYS A 2 0.54 -1.73 52.81
C LYS A 2 0.29 -2.74 51.67
N ARG A 3 -0.18 -3.94 52.00
CA ARG A 3 -0.48 -4.98 50.99
C ARG A 3 -1.72 -4.71 50.17
N PHE A 4 -2.73 -4.06 50.75
CA PHE A 4 -3.95 -3.65 50.04
C PHE A 4 -3.69 -2.49 49.09
N ALA A 5 -2.77 -1.59 49.41
CA ALA A 5 -2.39 -0.47 48.56
C ALA A 5 -1.69 -0.94 47.24
N ILE A 6 -0.89 -2.02 47.36
CA ILE A 6 -0.20 -2.61 46.20
C ILE A 6 -1.19 -3.31 45.27
N ILE A 7 -2.17 -4.02 45.80
CA ILE A 7 -3.21 -4.70 45.01
C ILE A 7 -4.10 -3.65 44.31
N ALA A 8 -4.49 -2.58 45.01
CA ALA A 8 -5.24 -1.48 44.38
C ALA A 8 -4.46 -0.76 43.27
N LEU A 9 -3.16 -0.60 43.43
CA LEU A 9 -2.30 0.00 42.41
C LEU A 9 -2.19 -0.90 41.15
N PHE A 10 -2.13 -2.23 41.33
CA PHE A 10 -2.13 -3.18 40.20
C PHE A 10 -3.48 -3.18 39.46
N PHE A 11 -4.59 -3.01 40.14
CA PHE A 11 -5.93 -2.93 39.52
C PHE A 11 -6.11 -1.65 38.70
N VAL A 12 -5.54 -0.52 39.12
CA VAL A 12 -5.58 0.76 38.38
C VAL A 12 -4.74 0.68 37.10
N LEU A 13 -3.62 -0.02 37.12
CA LEU A 13 -2.78 -0.24 35.93
C LEU A 13 -3.43 -1.16 34.89
N ALA A 14 -4.27 -2.12 35.31
CA ALA A 14 -4.98 -3.02 34.40
C ALA A 14 -6.11 -2.32 33.61
N ILE A 15 -6.67 -1.22 34.10
CA ILE A 15 -7.73 -0.45 33.43
C ILE A 15 -7.17 0.52 32.36
N ALA A 16 -5.88 0.85 32.43
CA ALA A 16 -5.23 1.75 31.48
C ALA A 16 -4.96 1.12 30.09
N CYS A 17 -5.09 -0.21 29.95
CA CYS A 17 -4.85 -0.93 28.66
C CYS A 17 -6.11 -1.08 27.79
N GLY A 18 -7.23 -0.43 28.13
CA GLY A 18 -8.52 -0.57 27.45
C GLY A 18 -8.96 0.59 26.59
N ARG A 19 -8.07 1.52 26.18
CA ARG A 19 -8.41 2.43 25.09
C ARG A 19 -8.40 1.66 23.78
N LYS A 20 -9.57 1.22 23.34
CA LYS A 20 -9.84 1.00 21.92
C LYS A 20 -9.66 2.35 21.26
N ASP A 21 -8.47 2.61 20.75
CA ASP A 21 -8.27 3.67 19.78
C ASP A 21 -9.31 3.42 18.69
N LYS A 22 -10.19 4.39 18.46
CA LYS A 22 -11.06 4.36 17.28
C LYS A 22 -10.12 4.32 16.11
N GLY A 23 -9.95 3.13 15.51
CA GLY A 23 -8.97 2.91 14.46
C GLY A 23 -9.11 3.98 13.39
N PHE A 24 -8.00 4.34 12.78
CA PHE A 24 -7.98 5.34 11.70
C PHE A 24 -9.03 4.96 10.63
N MET A 25 -9.82 5.95 10.21
CA MET A 25 -10.84 5.79 9.17
C MET A 25 -10.44 6.69 8.00
N PRO A 26 -10.26 6.14 6.79
CA PRO A 26 -9.95 6.94 5.61
C PRO A 26 -11.15 7.82 5.20
N GLU A 27 -10.88 8.89 4.49
CA GLU A 27 -11.89 9.77 3.91
C GLU A 27 -12.82 9.01 2.95
N ARG A 28 -12.26 8.12 2.13
CA ARG A 28 -12.98 7.13 1.32
C ARG A 28 -12.38 5.76 1.61
N LEU A 29 -13.18 4.85 2.17
CA LEU A 29 -12.76 3.48 2.38
C LEU A 29 -12.92 2.69 1.06
N LEU A 30 -11.80 2.19 0.56
CA LEU A 30 -11.79 1.21 -0.53
C LEU A 30 -12.11 -0.19 0.03
N SER A 31 -12.95 -0.92 -0.67
CA SER A 31 -13.22 -2.33 -0.35
C SER A 31 -11.96 -3.19 -0.52
N GLU A 32 -11.95 -4.40 0.07
CA GLU A 32 -10.84 -5.35 -0.12
C GLU A 32 -10.60 -5.62 -1.61
N GLN A 33 -11.66 -5.73 -2.42
CA GLN A 33 -11.55 -5.97 -3.87
C GLN A 33 -10.95 -4.78 -4.63
N GLU A 34 -11.37 -3.55 -4.30
CA GLU A 34 -10.76 -2.35 -4.86
C GLU A 34 -9.27 -2.25 -4.47
N MET A 35 -8.94 -2.51 -3.19
CA MET A 35 -7.55 -2.53 -2.75
C MET A 35 -6.71 -3.58 -3.49
N ILE A 36 -7.24 -4.79 -3.68
CA ILE A 36 -6.56 -5.85 -4.44
C ILE A 36 -6.31 -5.39 -5.88
N ALA A 37 -7.28 -4.77 -6.53
CA ALA A 37 -7.14 -4.27 -7.90
C ALA A 37 -6.05 -3.19 -7.98
N VAL A 38 -6.16 -2.13 -7.18
CA VAL A 38 -5.18 -1.03 -7.16
C VAL A 38 -3.78 -1.54 -6.84
N MET A 39 -3.63 -2.40 -5.81
CA MET A 39 -2.33 -2.93 -5.42
C MET A 39 -1.72 -3.85 -6.48
N THR A 40 -2.54 -4.62 -7.21
CA THR A 40 -2.07 -5.43 -8.33
C THR A 40 -1.49 -4.55 -9.44
N ASP A 41 -2.19 -3.47 -9.80
CA ASP A 41 -1.72 -2.54 -10.84
C ASP A 41 -0.47 -1.75 -10.38
N VAL A 42 -0.39 -1.39 -9.10
CA VAL A 42 0.84 -0.84 -8.52
C VAL A 42 2.03 -1.77 -8.75
N GLN A 43 1.86 -3.08 -8.53
CA GLN A 43 2.94 -4.05 -8.75
C GLN A 43 3.36 -4.15 -10.22
N PHE A 44 2.41 -4.07 -11.16
CA PHE A 44 2.73 -4.05 -12.59
C PHE A 44 3.50 -2.78 -12.97
N ILE A 45 3.09 -1.61 -12.47
CA ILE A 45 3.80 -0.34 -12.70
C ILE A 45 5.23 -0.42 -12.14
N GLU A 46 5.41 -0.94 -10.91
CA GLU A 46 6.73 -1.10 -10.31
C GLU A 46 7.62 -2.06 -11.11
N ALA A 47 7.05 -3.15 -11.61
CA ALA A 47 7.78 -4.08 -12.46
C ALA A 47 8.23 -3.43 -13.79
N ASP A 48 7.35 -2.66 -14.43
CA ASP A 48 7.66 -1.95 -15.68
C ASP A 48 8.75 -0.88 -15.47
N ILE A 49 8.62 -0.07 -14.42
CA ILE A 49 9.63 0.93 -14.06
C ILE A 49 11.00 0.26 -13.79
N ASN A 50 11.00 -0.85 -13.06
CA ASN A 50 12.24 -1.57 -12.76
C ASN A 50 12.86 -2.18 -14.02
N GLN A 51 12.05 -2.70 -14.94
CA GLN A 51 12.52 -3.19 -16.23
C GLN A 51 13.14 -2.07 -17.06
N GLN A 52 12.50 -0.91 -17.16
CA GLN A 52 13.04 0.25 -17.87
C GLN A 52 14.35 0.72 -17.25
N LYS A 53 14.46 0.79 -15.92
CA LYS A 53 15.72 1.10 -15.22
C LYS A 53 16.84 0.12 -15.56
N SER A 54 16.53 -1.18 -15.64
CA SER A 54 17.51 -2.20 -15.98
C SER A 54 17.99 -2.07 -17.43
N GLN A 55 17.07 -1.88 -18.37
CA GLN A 55 17.39 -1.67 -19.79
C GLN A 55 18.24 -0.42 -20.01
N GLU A 56 17.92 0.65 -19.31
CA GLU A 56 18.67 1.91 -19.42
C GLU A 56 20.09 1.76 -18.83
N ARG A 57 20.26 1.00 -17.77
CA ARG A 57 21.58 0.67 -17.21
C ARG A 57 22.44 -0.10 -18.20
N GLU A 58 21.85 -1.01 -18.98
CA GLU A 58 22.55 -1.76 -20.02
C GLU A 58 22.93 -0.86 -21.20
N ARG A 59 22.06 0.06 -21.62
CA ARG A 59 22.30 1.03 -22.70
C ARG A 59 23.39 2.03 -22.36
N THR A 60 23.52 2.44 -21.11
CA THR A 60 24.50 3.44 -20.64
C THR A 60 25.94 3.01 -20.92
N PHE A 61 26.21 1.71 -21.15
CA PHE A 61 27.52 1.24 -21.65
C PHE A 61 27.75 1.52 -23.14
N SER A 62 26.72 1.89 -23.91
CA SER A 62 26.80 2.01 -25.36
C SER A 62 26.48 3.38 -25.95
N ASP A 63 25.79 4.29 -25.23
CA ASP A 63 25.29 5.52 -25.86
C ASP A 63 25.22 6.74 -24.93
N THR A 64 25.30 7.95 -25.48
CA THR A 64 25.58 9.21 -24.80
C THR A 64 24.34 9.85 -24.12
N VAL A 65 23.16 9.28 -24.21
CA VAL A 65 21.93 9.83 -23.63
C VAL A 65 21.58 9.09 -22.36
N MET A 66 21.91 9.67 -21.21
CA MET A 66 21.58 9.14 -19.90
C MET A 66 20.18 9.59 -19.45
N PHE A 67 19.27 8.63 -19.24
CA PHE A 67 18.09 8.87 -18.40
C PHE A 67 18.54 9.18 -16.97
N THR A 68 18.16 10.34 -16.47
CA THR A 68 18.55 10.74 -15.11
C THR A 68 17.62 10.13 -14.08
N ALA A 69 18.06 10.07 -12.82
CA ALA A 69 17.19 9.67 -11.71
C ALA A 69 15.91 10.53 -11.63
N GLN A 70 15.99 11.80 -12.02
CA GLN A 70 14.83 12.71 -12.07
C GLN A 70 13.82 12.33 -13.16
N ASP A 71 14.26 11.76 -14.27
CA ASP A 71 13.37 11.32 -15.35
C ASP A 71 12.57 10.10 -14.91
N PHE A 72 13.18 9.18 -14.16
CA PHE A 72 12.47 8.04 -13.55
C PHE A 72 11.47 8.47 -12.49
N VAL A 73 11.76 9.52 -11.71
CA VAL A 73 10.81 10.08 -10.73
C VAL A 73 9.59 10.68 -11.45
N LYS A 74 9.80 11.40 -12.54
CA LYS A 74 8.72 11.96 -13.36
C LYS A 74 7.89 10.86 -14.02
N LEU A 75 8.54 9.82 -14.55
CA LEU A 75 7.89 8.67 -15.17
C LEU A 75 7.01 7.95 -14.14
N SER A 76 7.56 7.61 -12.97
CA SER A 76 6.82 6.98 -11.88
C SER A 76 5.60 7.80 -11.48
N ARG A 77 5.77 9.11 -11.27
CA ARG A 77 4.68 10.01 -10.90
C ARG A 77 3.57 10.01 -11.96
N ASN A 78 3.93 10.00 -13.23
CA ASN A 78 2.95 9.98 -14.32
C ASN A 78 2.14 8.68 -14.32
N TYR A 79 2.79 7.53 -14.16
CA TYR A 79 2.11 6.23 -14.06
C TYR A 79 1.17 6.16 -12.86
N TYR A 80 1.60 6.60 -11.68
CA TYR A 80 0.75 6.61 -10.50
C TYR A 80 -0.43 7.56 -10.62
N ASN A 81 -0.25 8.73 -11.22
CA ASN A 81 -1.34 9.67 -11.46
C ASN A 81 -2.40 9.06 -12.38
N GLN A 82 -2.00 8.43 -13.48
CA GLN A 82 -2.91 7.76 -14.40
C GLN A 82 -3.63 6.59 -13.72
N LEU A 83 -2.92 5.81 -12.90
CA LEU A 83 -3.51 4.71 -12.14
C LEU A 83 -4.59 5.22 -11.20
N PHE A 84 -4.28 6.20 -10.38
CA PHE A 84 -5.22 6.72 -9.39
C PHE A 84 -6.42 7.41 -10.05
N GLU A 85 -6.19 8.11 -11.17
CA GLU A 85 -7.27 8.67 -11.98
C GLU A 85 -8.19 7.58 -12.53
N HIS A 86 -7.63 6.48 -13.04
CA HIS A 86 -8.41 5.32 -13.50
C HIS A 86 -9.34 4.75 -12.42
N TYR A 87 -8.88 4.68 -11.17
CA TYR A 87 -9.68 4.22 -10.03
C TYR A 87 -10.54 5.32 -9.38
N GLY A 88 -10.47 6.55 -9.89
CA GLY A 88 -11.19 7.70 -9.31
C GLY A 88 -10.79 8.00 -7.88
N ILE A 89 -9.52 7.80 -7.55
CA ILE A 89 -8.93 8.08 -6.24
C ILE A 89 -7.73 9.02 -6.38
N THR A 90 -7.22 9.48 -5.24
CA THR A 90 -5.96 10.23 -5.15
C THR A 90 -4.90 9.42 -4.43
N ASP A 91 -3.64 9.81 -4.55
CA ASP A 91 -2.52 9.27 -3.77
C ASP A 91 -2.79 9.33 -2.26
N SER A 92 -3.41 10.42 -1.79
CA SER A 92 -3.82 10.59 -0.40
C SER A 92 -4.86 9.53 0.03
N ILE A 93 -5.90 9.30 -0.78
CA ILE A 93 -6.91 8.27 -0.50
C ILE A 93 -6.26 6.87 -0.47
N PHE A 94 -5.36 6.58 -1.41
CA PHE A 94 -4.63 5.32 -1.40
C PHE A 94 -3.79 5.16 -0.14
N ALA A 95 -3.00 6.17 0.24
CA ALA A 95 -2.17 6.15 1.44
C ALA A 95 -3.00 5.99 2.73
N GLN A 96 -4.16 6.64 2.82
CA GLN A 96 -5.09 6.49 3.94
C GLN A 96 -5.64 5.05 4.04
N ASN A 97 -5.96 4.43 2.92
CA ASN A 97 -6.43 3.04 2.88
C ASN A 97 -5.31 2.05 3.23
N MET A 98 -4.09 2.27 2.75
CA MET A 98 -2.93 1.49 3.16
C MET A 98 -2.74 1.53 4.69
N ARG A 99 -2.83 2.70 5.30
CA ARG A 99 -2.79 2.84 6.75
C ARG A 99 -3.93 2.08 7.43
N TYR A 100 -5.16 2.22 6.94
CA TYR A 100 -6.33 1.54 7.48
C TYR A 100 -6.17 0.02 7.49
N TYR A 101 -5.68 -0.56 6.40
CA TYR A 101 -5.47 -1.99 6.28
C TYR A 101 -4.23 -2.48 7.04
N THR A 102 -3.19 -1.66 7.17
CA THR A 102 -2.02 -1.96 8.03
C THR A 102 -2.39 -2.13 9.50
N GLU A 103 -3.39 -1.40 9.98
CA GLU A 103 -3.94 -1.59 11.34
C GLU A 103 -4.79 -2.86 11.48
N ARG A 104 -5.01 -3.63 10.39
CA ARG A 104 -5.83 -4.85 10.31
C ARG A 104 -5.08 -5.99 9.61
N PRO A 105 -4.07 -6.55 10.28
CA PRO A 105 -3.12 -7.47 9.64
C PRO A 105 -3.77 -8.68 8.98
N ALA A 106 -4.80 -9.28 9.58
CA ALA A 106 -5.49 -10.43 9.00
C ALA A 106 -6.25 -10.09 7.70
N VAL A 107 -6.73 -8.85 7.56
CA VAL A 107 -7.37 -8.39 6.31
C VAL A 107 -6.31 -8.07 5.26
N LEU A 108 -5.25 -7.38 5.67
CA LEU A 108 -4.14 -7.05 4.78
C LEU A 108 -3.49 -8.33 4.20
N GLU A 109 -3.30 -9.36 5.02
CA GLU A 109 -2.78 -10.66 4.58
C GLU A 109 -3.63 -11.26 3.45
N ARG A 110 -4.97 -11.31 3.61
CA ARG A 110 -5.88 -11.79 2.55
C ARG A 110 -5.79 -10.96 1.27
N ILE A 111 -5.66 -9.63 1.42
CA ILE A 111 -5.47 -8.73 0.27
C ILE A 111 -4.16 -9.09 -0.44
N MET A 112 -3.06 -9.20 0.30
CA MET A 112 -1.74 -9.52 -0.27
C MET A 112 -1.69 -10.88 -0.94
N ASP A 113 -2.30 -11.91 -0.34
CA ASP A 113 -2.42 -13.24 -0.95
C ASP A 113 -3.20 -13.20 -2.27
N SER A 114 -4.28 -12.43 -2.31
CA SER A 114 -5.08 -12.23 -3.53
C SER A 114 -4.32 -11.48 -4.61
N VAL A 115 -3.54 -10.46 -4.25
CA VAL A 115 -2.63 -9.74 -5.16
C VAL A 115 -1.60 -10.72 -5.74
N LEU A 116 -0.93 -11.50 -4.89
CA LEU A 116 0.06 -12.48 -5.32
C LEU A 116 -0.55 -13.53 -6.26
N GLN A 117 -1.74 -14.03 -5.93
CA GLN A 117 -2.45 -14.97 -6.79
C GLN A 117 -2.74 -14.38 -8.18
N ARG A 118 -3.18 -13.13 -8.26
CA ARG A 118 -3.42 -12.44 -9.54
C ARG A 118 -2.14 -12.27 -10.35
N LEU A 119 -1.07 -11.85 -9.71
CA LEU A 119 0.23 -11.67 -10.36
C LEU A 119 0.79 -12.98 -10.92
N THR A 120 0.59 -14.10 -10.22
CA THR A 120 1.10 -15.41 -10.62
C THR A 120 0.20 -16.13 -11.65
N SER A 121 -1.10 -15.89 -11.61
CA SER A 121 -2.05 -16.53 -12.55
C SER A 121 -2.16 -15.82 -13.89
N GLY A 122 -1.58 -14.63 -14.04
CA GLY A 122 -1.72 -13.82 -15.25
C GLY A 122 -3.18 -13.43 -15.55
N ALA A 123 -4.06 -13.48 -14.56
CA ALA A 123 -5.47 -13.16 -14.73
C ALA A 123 -5.65 -11.69 -15.13
N PRO A 124 -6.37 -11.40 -16.22
CA PRO A 124 -6.64 -10.01 -16.60
C PRO A 124 -7.42 -9.31 -15.50
N LEU A 125 -7.14 -8.01 -15.33
CA LEU A 125 -7.88 -7.15 -14.42
C LEU A 125 -9.38 -7.20 -14.73
N PRO A 126 -10.27 -7.20 -13.73
CA PRO A 126 -11.69 -7.02 -13.98
C PRO A 126 -11.89 -5.63 -14.59
N THR A 127 -12.15 -5.59 -15.88
CA THR A 127 -12.59 -4.36 -16.56
C THR A 127 -13.99 -4.06 -16.06
N ASN A 128 -14.11 -3.15 -15.10
CA ASN A 128 -15.37 -2.56 -14.73
C ASN A 128 -15.83 -1.66 -15.89
N HIS A 129 -16.79 -2.17 -16.65
CA HIS A 129 -17.58 -1.38 -17.57
C HIS A 129 -18.62 -0.56 -16.82
#